data_15d6a7b8f615cb6b4811efef9c923abb
#
_entry.id   15d6a7b8f615cb6b4811efef9c923abb
#
_cell.length_a   1.000
_cell.length_b   1.000
_cell.length_c   1.000
_cell.angle_alpha   90.00
_cell.angle_beta   90.00
_cell.angle_gamma   90.00
#
_symmetry.space_group_name_H-M   'P 1'
#
loop_
_entity.id
_entity.type
_entity.pdbx_description
1 polymer ?
#
loop_
_entity_poly.entity_id
_entity_poly.type
_entity_poly.pdbx_seq_one_letter_code
_entity_poly.pdbx_strand_id
1 'polypeptide(L)'
;MNPLIECRSVAVEYPTMDGALKLYGDGLSLIIDQGAFVSVVGGSGWGKSTLVNLILGLEKPTRGSIHIRGENVTGCSFVSRCSRIKTAAVFQRPTAVPHLTVLQNLHLALSMIGIPRRERDERIRESIGFFGLENLSHSRPDSLSAGQRKRIDLARALAVRPEFLVLDEPTGDLDTSIANLVMPLLRGLNRDHGITILMTTAIPRHASSTKHQVHLRGPTIVARPPRVLARGENV
;
A
#
# COMPACT_ATOMS: atom_id res chain seq x y z
N MET A 1 17.44 -12.08 -13.19
CA MET A 1 16.02 -11.64 -13.40
C MET A 1 15.92 -10.24 -12.88
N ASN A 2 15.20 -9.35 -13.56
CA ASN A 2 14.98 -8.01 -13.04
C ASN A 2 13.93 -8.09 -11.92
N PRO A 3 14.13 -7.40 -10.77
CA PRO A 3 13.14 -7.32 -9.71
C PRO A 3 11.84 -6.66 -10.21
N LEU A 4 10.72 -7.01 -9.59
CA LEU A 4 9.44 -6.39 -9.94
C LEU A 4 9.41 -4.92 -9.53
N ILE A 5 9.81 -4.64 -8.28
CA ILE A 5 9.95 -3.29 -7.72
C ILE A 5 11.36 -3.15 -7.15
N GLU A 6 12.00 -2.02 -7.40
CA GLU A 6 13.28 -1.67 -6.82
C GLU A 6 13.29 -0.21 -6.39
N CYS A 7 13.54 0.04 -5.11
CA CYS A 7 13.82 1.36 -4.55
C CYS A 7 15.34 1.48 -4.33
N ARG A 8 15.97 2.51 -4.89
CA ARG A 8 17.42 2.76 -4.78
C ARG A 8 17.66 4.02 -3.98
N SER A 9 18.16 3.88 -2.75
CA SER A 9 18.51 4.96 -1.83
C SER A 9 17.41 6.05 -1.72
N VAL A 10 16.17 5.63 -1.61
CA VAL A 10 14.99 6.52 -1.56
C VAL A 10 14.94 7.21 -0.20
N ALA A 11 14.79 8.54 -0.21
CA ALA A 11 14.58 9.34 1.00
C ALA A 11 13.51 10.41 0.77
N VAL A 12 12.84 10.81 1.85
CA VAL A 12 11.83 11.88 1.83
C VAL A 12 12.14 12.89 2.92
N GLU A 13 12.07 14.16 2.57
CA GLU A 13 12.25 15.28 3.50
C GLU A 13 11.01 16.16 3.47
N TYR A 14 10.38 16.32 4.62
CA TYR A 14 9.25 17.22 4.82
C TYR A 14 9.73 18.48 5.56
N PRO A 15 9.52 19.68 5.00
CA PRO A 15 9.82 20.91 5.72
C PRO A 15 8.93 21.04 6.95
N THR A 16 9.52 21.43 8.08
CA THR A 16 8.83 21.73 9.34
C THR A 16 9.15 23.15 9.76
N MET A 17 8.42 23.70 10.76
CA MET A 17 8.71 25.04 11.30
C MET A 17 10.15 25.15 11.81
N ASP A 18 10.66 24.09 12.47
CA ASP A 18 11.95 24.05 13.13
C ASP A 18 13.07 23.39 12.31
N GLY A 19 12.79 23.01 11.06
CA GLY A 19 13.78 22.35 10.22
C GLY A 19 13.19 21.42 9.16
N ALA A 20 13.60 20.17 9.14
CA ALA A 20 13.08 19.14 8.25
C ALA A 20 12.95 17.79 8.96
N LEU A 21 11.82 17.13 8.71
CA LEU A 21 11.60 15.73 9.08
C LEU A 21 12.13 14.86 7.93
N LYS A 22 13.12 14.01 8.23
CA LYS A 22 13.69 13.07 7.25
C LYS A 22 13.22 11.67 7.52
N LEU A 23 12.65 11.05 6.51
CA LEU A 23 12.36 9.62 6.49
C LEU A 23 13.46 8.87 5.72
N TYR A 24 13.77 7.68 6.21
CA TYR A 24 14.74 6.72 5.67
C TYR A 24 16.21 7.16 5.72
N GLY A 25 16.56 8.14 6.54
CA GLY A 25 17.96 8.52 6.82
C GLY A 25 18.79 8.76 5.55
N ASP A 26 19.83 7.96 5.35
CA ASP A 26 20.73 8.07 4.20
C ASP A 26 20.14 7.47 2.91
N GLY A 27 18.98 6.85 2.98
CA GLY A 27 18.25 6.27 1.87
C GLY A 27 17.81 4.83 2.12
N LEU A 28 16.58 4.53 1.79
CA LEU A 28 16.02 3.17 1.82
C LEU A 28 16.24 2.48 0.48
N SER A 29 16.91 1.33 0.51
CA SER A 29 17.00 0.42 -0.63
C SER A 29 16.17 -0.83 -0.35
N LEU A 30 15.28 -1.17 -1.29
CA LEU A 30 14.33 -2.27 -1.18
C LEU A 30 14.19 -2.95 -2.53
N ILE A 31 14.28 -4.27 -2.54
CA ILE A 31 14.01 -5.10 -3.72
C ILE A 31 12.82 -6.00 -3.43
N ILE A 32 11.87 -6.03 -4.35
CA ILE A 32 10.70 -6.93 -4.32
C ILE A 32 10.72 -7.74 -5.61
N ASP A 33 11.04 -9.00 -5.51
CA ASP A 33 11.01 -9.92 -6.64
C ASP A 33 9.57 -10.33 -6.99
N GLN A 34 9.36 -10.71 -8.24
CA GLN A 34 8.06 -11.21 -8.68
C GLN A 34 7.67 -12.46 -7.87
N GLY A 35 6.42 -12.50 -7.39
CA GLY A 35 5.91 -13.58 -6.54
C GLY A 35 6.39 -13.52 -5.08
N ALA A 36 7.18 -12.51 -4.68
CA ALA A 36 7.58 -12.36 -3.29
C ALA A 36 6.42 -11.84 -2.42
N PHE A 37 6.42 -12.25 -1.14
CA PHE A 37 5.61 -11.61 -0.10
C PHE A 37 6.56 -10.91 0.88
N VAL A 38 6.59 -9.59 0.82
CA VAL A 38 7.47 -8.73 1.61
C VAL A 38 6.67 -7.98 2.67
N SER A 39 7.12 -8.01 3.91
CA SER A 39 6.58 -7.20 5.00
C SER A 39 7.53 -6.06 5.36
N VAL A 40 6.99 -4.85 5.48
CA VAL A 40 7.68 -3.68 5.99
C VAL A 40 7.21 -3.39 7.41
N VAL A 41 8.11 -3.51 8.37
CA VAL A 41 7.84 -3.38 9.80
C VAL A 41 8.37 -2.06 10.32
N GLY A 42 7.58 -1.38 11.14
CA GLY A 42 8.03 -0.14 11.77
C GLY A 42 6.98 0.44 12.70
N GLY A 43 7.39 1.29 13.61
CA GLY A 43 6.51 2.01 14.51
C GLY A 43 5.55 2.96 13.77
N SER A 44 4.56 3.50 14.49
CA SER A 44 3.72 4.58 13.96
C SER A 44 4.58 5.80 13.62
N GLY A 45 4.31 6.45 12.49
CA GLY A 45 5.10 7.60 12.03
C GLY A 45 6.46 7.29 11.41
N TRP A 46 6.85 6.01 11.28
CA TRP A 46 8.16 5.62 10.70
C TRP A 46 8.19 5.58 9.17
N GLY A 47 7.17 6.13 8.50
CA GLY A 47 7.16 6.27 7.06
C GLY A 47 6.59 5.07 6.29
N LYS A 48 5.92 4.09 6.96
CA LYS A 48 5.34 2.93 6.27
C LYS A 48 4.38 3.33 5.15
N SER A 49 3.39 4.19 5.45
CA SER A 49 2.44 4.69 4.45
C SER A 49 3.10 5.59 3.41
N THR A 50 4.14 6.34 3.79
CA THR A 50 4.97 7.11 2.84
C THR A 50 5.63 6.18 1.83
N LEU A 51 6.21 5.06 2.27
CA LEU A 51 6.82 4.08 1.36
C LEU A 51 5.78 3.49 0.39
N VAL A 52 4.59 3.18 0.89
CA VAL A 52 3.46 2.75 0.04
C VAL A 52 3.13 3.82 -1.01
N ASN A 53 2.98 5.08 -0.60
CA ASN A 53 2.68 6.18 -1.51
C ASN A 53 3.78 6.39 -2.56
N LEU A 54 5.04 6.30 -2.15
CA LEU A 54 6.19 6.39 -3.06
C LEU A 54 6.19 5.27 -4.12
N ILE A 55 5.96 4.03 -3.70
CA ILE A 55 5.91 2.88 -4.61
C ILE A 55 4.71 2.98 -5.55
N LEU A 56 3.57 3.44 -5.07
CA LEU A 56 2.37 3.64 -5.88
C LEU A 56 2.46 4.88 -6.80
N GLY A 57 3.37 5.82 -6.56
CA GLY A 57 3.47 7.08 -7.32
C GLY A 57 2.42 8.13 -6.92
N LEU A 58 1.90 8.01 -5.71
CA LEU A 58 1.04 9.00 -5.06
C LEU A 58 1.88 10.12 -4.43
N GLU A 59 3.16 9.84 -4.16
CA GLU A 59 4.14 10.78 -3.64
C GLU A 59 5.47 10.59 -4.38
N LYS A 60 6.32 11.64 -4.38
CA LYS A 60 7.64 11.61 -5.01
C LYS A 60 8.72 11.60 -3.93
N PRO A 61 9.79 10.81 -4.09
CA PRO A 61 10.93 10.89 -3.18
C PRO A 61 11.69 12.20 -3.38
N THR A 62 12.29 12.72 -2.31
CA THR A 62 13.21 13.86 -2.38
C THR A 62 14.55 13.45 -2.99
N ARG A 63 14.99 12.21 -2.73
CA ARG A 63 16.22 11.61 -3.28
C ARG A 63 15.99 10.15 -3.61
N GLY A 64 16.88 9.60 -4.44
CA GLY A 64 16.83 8.21 -4.89
C GLY A 64 15.90 7.98 -6.06
N SER A 65 15.69 6.72 -6.40
CA SER A 65 14.87 6.33 -7.55
C SER A 65 14.07 5.07 -7.30
N ILE A 66 12.95 4.95 -8.02
CA ILE A 66 12.03 3.81 -7.96
C ILE A 66 11.92 3.22 -9.37
N HIS A 67 12.08 1.91 -9.46
CA HIS A 67 12.02 1.17 -10.71
C HIS A 67 10.95 0.09 -10.65
N ILE A 68 10.25 -0.11 -11.77
CA ILE A 68 9.33 -1.22 -12.00
C ILE A 68 9.86 -2.02 -13.19
N ARG A 69 10.15 -3.32 -12.98
CA ARG A 69 10.74 -4.20 -14.00
C ARG A 69 12.00 -3.60 -14.66
N GLY A 70 12.79 -2.88 -13.87
CA GLY A 70 14.02 -2.21 -14.32
C GLY A 70 13.82 -0.82 -14.94
N GLU A 71 12.60 -0.40 -15.25
CA GLU A 71 12.31 0.95 -15.75
C GLU A 71 12.22 1.96 -14.61
N ASN A 72 12.89 3.10 -14.76
CA ASN A 72 12.79 4.19 -13.78
C ASN A 72 11.40 4.88 -13.88
N VAL A 73 10.64 4.82 -12.80
CA VAL A 73 9.29 5.39 -12.68
C VAL A 73 9.18 6.49 -11.61
N THR A 74 10.30 7.02 -11.15
CA THR A 74 10.37 7.94 -10.00
C THR A 74 9.43 9.14 -10.14
N GLY A 75 9.38 9.74 -11.33
CA GLY A 75 8.51 10.89 -11.63
C GLY A 75 7.10 10.52 -12.12
N CYS A 76 6.81 9.24 -12.32
CA CYS A 76 5.55 8.78 -12.89
C CYS A 76 4.42 8.79 -11.86
N SER A 77 3.21 9.17 -12.32
CA SER A 77 1.98 9.09 -11.53
C SER A 77 1.53 7.65 -11.31
N PHE A 78 0.60 7.45 -10.36
CA PHE A 78 -0.06 6.16 -10.10
C PHE A 78 -0.62 5.52 -11.39
N VAL A 79 -1.37 6.28 -12.19
CA VAL A 79 -1.96 5.78 -13.45
C VAL A 79 -0.88 5.27 -14.40
N SER A 80 0.21 6.03 -14.56
CA SER A 80 1.34 5.63 -15.41
C SER A 80 2.05 4.39 -14.89
N ARG A 81 2.12 4.18 -13.57
CA ARG A 81 2.69 2.96 -12.98
C ARG A 81 1.77 1.76 -13.16
N CYS A 82 0.45 1.94 -13.03
CA CYS A 82 -0.54 0.89 -13.26
C CYS A 82 -0.55 0.38 -14.71
N SER A 83 -0.10 1.18 -15.68
CA SER A 83 0.06 0.71 -17.06
C SER A 83 1.24 -0.25 -17.25
N ARG A 84 2.22 -0.25 -16.34
CA ARG A 84 3.42 -1.11 -16.37
C ARG A 84 3.23 -2.41 -15.61
N ILE A 85 2.42 -2.35 -14.56
CA ILE A 85 2.12 -3.49 -13.71
C ILE A 85 0.70 -3.36 -13.15
N LYS A 86 -0.07 -4.42 -13.24
CA LYS A 86 -1.43 -4.47 -12.73
C LYS A 86 -1.41 -4.43 -11.19
N THR A 87 -1.60 -3.24 -10.64
CA THR A 87 -1.49 -2.98 -9.21
C THR A 87 -2.86 -2.78 -8.58
N ALA A 88 -3.07 -3.37 -7.39
CA ALA A 88 -4.15 -3.00 -6.49
C ALA A 88 -3.59 -2.60 -5.13
N ALA A 89 -4.28 -1.69 -4.46
CA ALA A 89 -3.88 -1.19 -3.14
C ALA A 89 -5.05 -1.24 -2.15
N VAL A 90 -4.73 -1.60 -0.90
CA VAL A 90 -5.63 -1.50 0.26
C VAL A 90 -4.95 -0.61 1.28
N PHE A 91 -5.56 0.52 1.57
CA PHE A 91 -5.04 1.51 2.51
C PHE A 91 -5.49 1.20 3.95
N GLN A 92 -4.82 1.83 4.92
CA GLN A 92 -5.14 1.69 6.33
C GLN A 92 -6.62 2.06 6.59
N ARG A 93 -7.04 3.23 6.11
CA ARG A 93 -8.45 3.65 6.19
C ARG A 93 -9.28 2.96 5.11
N PRO A 94 -10.51 2.52 5.43
CA PRO A 94 -11.42 1.97 4.43
C PRO A 94 -11.68 2.96 3.29
N THR A 95 -11.66 2.45 2.06
CA THR A 95 -11.84 3.24 0.83
C THR A 95 -13.12 2.86 0.07
N ALA A 96 -13.95 1.99 0.65
CA ALA A 96 -15.26 1.68 0.09
C ALA A 96 -16.14 2.93 0.03
N VAL A 97 -16.81 3.13 -1.11
CA VAL A 97 -17.71 4.28 -1.33
C VAL A 97 -18.98 4.11 -0.50
N PRO A 98 -19.27 5.00 0.48
CA PRO A 98 -20.28 4.75 1.52
C PRO A 98 -21.71 4.58 1.00
N HIS A 99 -22.09 5.34 -0.04
CA HIS A 99 -23.45 5.32 -0.61
C HIS A 99 -23.68 4.21 -1.65
N LEU A 100 -22.65 3.45 -1.99
CA LEU A 100 -22.75 2.27 -2.86
C LEU A 100 -22.80 1.00 -2.01
N THR A 101 -23.56 -0.01 -2.48
CA THR A 101 -23.56 -1.33 -1.85
C THR A 101 -22.19 -2.02 -2.03
N VAL A 102 -21.96 -3.11 -1.31
CA VAL A 102 -20.74 -3.96 -1.50
C VAL A 102 -20.61 -4.35 -2.98
N LEU A 103 -21.67 -4.87 -3.58
CA LEU A 103 -21.70 -5.26 -4.99
C LEU A 103 -21.35 -4.10 -5.92
N GLN A 104 -21.95 -2.92 -5.70
CA GLN A 104 -21.69 -1.73 -6.50
C GLN A 104 -20.25 -1.22 -6.35
N ASN A 105 -19.67 -1.33 -5.15
CA ASN A 105 -18.26 -1.00 -4.91
C ASN A 105 -17.32 -1.85 -5.75
N LEU A 106 -17.55 -3.16 -5.86
CA LEU A 106 -16.77 -4.05 -6.70
C LEU A 106 -16.97 -3.76 -8.19
N HIS A 107 -18.22 -3.55 -8.61
CA HIS A 107 -18.52 -3.16 -9.99
C HIS A 107 -17.82 -1.88 -10.40
N LEU A 108 -17.83 -0.85 -9.54
CA LEU A 108 -17.14 0.42 -9.79
C LEU A 108 -15.65 0.20 -10.04
N ALA A 109 -14.97 -0.53 -9.16
CA ALA A 109 -13.54 -0.79 -9.29
C ALA A 109 -13.18 -1.46 -10.63
N LEU A 110 -13.95 -2.48 -11.03
CA LEU A 110 -13.70 -3.20 -12.28
C LEU A 110 -14.10 -2.39 -13.52
N SER A 111 -15.12 -1.52 -13.41
CA SER A 111 -15.52 -0.67 -14.53
C SER A 111 -14.47 0.41 -14.81
N MET A 112 -13.86 0.97 -13.78
CA MET A 112 -12.80 1.99 -13.92
C MET A 112 -11.57 1.49 -14.67
N ILE A 113 -11.28 0.20 -14.59
CA ILE A 113 -10.15 -0.43 -15.32
C ILE A 113 -10.59 -1.08 -16.64
N GLY A 114 -11.82 -0.82 -17.09
CA GLY A 114 -12.31 -1.25 -18.42
C GLY A 114 -12.67 -2.72 -18.56
N ILE A 115 -12.87 -3.49 -17.47
CA ILE A 115 -13.27 -4.89 -17.55
C ILE A 115 -14.68 -5.01 -18.13
N PRO A 116 -14.92 -5.87 -19.14
CA PRO A 116 -16.26 -6.09 -19.71
C PRO A 116 -17.28 -6.60 -18.68
N ARG A 117 -18.55 -6.19 -18.81
CA ARG A 117 -19.60 -6.48 -17.81
C ARG A 117 -19.69 -7.96 -17.45
N ARG A 118 -19.71 -8.83 -18.46
CA ARG A 118 -19.82 -10.30 -18.25
C ARG A 118 -18.69 -10.84 -17.37
N GLU A 119 -17.46 -10.38 -17.61
CA GLU A 119 -16.29 -10.80 -16.84
C GLU A 119 -16.29 -10.16 -15.44
N ARG A 120 -16.85 -8.95 -15.27
CA ARG A 120 -17.01 -8.32 -13.96
C ARG A 120 -17.88 -9.17 -13.04
N ASP A 121 -19.03 -9.65 -13.52
CA ASP A 121 -19.97 -10.42 -12.71
C ASP A 121 -19.34 -11.73 -12.20
N GLU A 122 -18.50 -12.38 -13.00
CA GLU A 122 -17.75 -13.57 -12.61
C GLU A 122 -16.71 -13.25 -11.53
N ARG A 123 -15.83 -12.25 -11.77
CA ARG A 123 -14.77 -11.85 -10.83
C ARG A 123 -15.33 -11.36 -9.50
N ILE A 124 -16.45 -10.64 -9.52
CA ILE A 124 -17.15 -10.17 -8.33
C ILE A 124 -17.67 -11.34 -7.52
N ARG A 125 -18.32 -12.32 -8.17
CA ARG A 125 -18.85 -13.51 -7.49
C ARG A 125 -17.73 -14.29 -6.81
N GLU A 126 -16.60 -14.51 -7.49
CA GLU A 126 -15.42 -15.14 -6.93
C GLU A 126 -14.90 -14.39 -5.70
N SER A 127 -14.74 -13.06 -5.82
CA SER A 127 -14.21 -12.22 -4.73
C SER A 127 -15.15 -12.14 -3.53
N ILE A 128 -16.47 -12.03 -3.77
CA ILE A 128 -17.48 -12.02 -2.71
C ILE A 128 -17.47 -13.36 -1.96
N GLY A 129 -17.43 -14.48 -2.67
CA GLY A 129 -17.37 -15.82 -2.09
C GLY A 129 -16.10 -16.02 -1.29
N PHE A 130 -14.96 -15.62 -1.84
CA PHE A 130 -13.67 -15.76 -1.18
C PHE A 130 -13.57 -15.02 0.17
N PHE A 131 -14.22 -13.85 0.27
CA PHE A 131 -14.22 -13.04 1.50
C PHE A 131 -15.45 -13.24 2.39
N GLY A 132 -16.37 -14.15 2.05
CA GLY A 132 -17.59 -14.40 2.82
C GLY A 132 -18.50 -13.17 2.92
N LEU A 133 -18.74 -12.50 1.78
CA LEU A 133 -19.52 -11.27 1.68
C LEU A 133 -20.88 -11.47 1.00
N GLU A 134 -21.30 -12.73 0.74
CA GLU A 134 -22.51 -13.06 -0.01
C GLU A 134 -23.74 -12.42 0.61
N ASN A 135 -23.93 -12.63 1.91
CA ASN A 135 -25.07 -12.10 2.65
C ASN A 135 -25.01 -10.57 2.87
N LEU A 136 -23.88 -9.94 2.54
CA LEU A 136 -23.63 -8.52 2.68
C LEU A 136 -23.59 -7.77 1.34
N SER A 137 -23.77 -8.48 0.24
CA SER A 137 -23.62 -7.95 -1.13
C SER A 137 -24.47 -6.70 -1.41
N HIS A 138 -25.65 -6.62 -0.83
CA HIS A 138 -26.58 -5.49 -0.94
C HIS A 138 -26.51 -4.48 0.22
N SER A 139 -25.66 -4.73 1.23
CA SER A 139 -25.45 -3.80 2.34
C SER A 139 -24.55 -2.65 1.93
N ARG A 140 -24.69 -1.50 2.60
CA ARG A 140 -23.80 -0.35 2.43
C ARG A 140 -22.66 -0.40 3.45
N PRO A 141 -21.46 0.09 3.12
CA PRO A 141 -20.31 0.09 4.03
C PRO A 141 -20.59 0.72 5.39
N ASP A 142 -21.42 1.77 5.46
CA ASP A 142 -21.74 2.48 6.71
C ASP A 142 -22.48 1.60 7.73
N SER A 143 -23.23 0.59 7.27
CA SER A 143 -23.94 -0.36 8.13
C SER A 143 -23.08 -1.54 8.59
N LEU A 144 -21.81 -1.59 8.19
CA LEU A 144 -20.93 -2.73 8.40
C LEU A 144 -19.86 -2.47 9.45
N SER A 145 -19.39 -3.54 10.11
CA SER A 145 -18.26 -3.47 11.04
C SER A 145 -16.95 -3.09 10.33
N ALA A 146 -15.96 -2.62 11.08
CA ALA A 146 -14.64 -2.29 10.54
C ALA A 146 -14.01 -3.47 9.80
N GLY A 147 -14.12 -4.69 10.35
CA GLY A 147 -13.62 -5.90 9.71
C GLY A 147 -14.37 -6.27 8.43
N GLN A 148 -15.68 -6.06 8.38
CA GLN A 148 -16.47 -6.26 7.17
C GLN A 148 -16.08 -5.24 6.09
N ARG A 149 -15.88 -3.97 6.44
CA ARG A 149 -15.39 -2.94 5.50
C ARG A 149 -14.01 -3.28 4.96
N LYS A 150 -13.09 -3.76 5.80
CA LYS A 150 -11.75 -4.17 5.34
C LYS A 150 -11.82 -5.36 4.36
N ARG A 151 -12.73 -6.32 4.59
CA ARG A 151 -12.97 -7.42 3.63
C ARG A 151 -13.49 -6.92 2.29
N ILE A 152 -14.30 -5.85 2.26
CA ILE A 152 -14.74 -5.21 1.00
C ILE A 152 -13.54 -4.63 0.25
N ASP A 153 -12.65 -3.90 0.92
CA ASP A 153 -11.45 -3.34 0.27
C ASP A 153 -10.53 -4.43 -0.30
N LEU A 154 -10.35 -5.53 0.44
CA LEU A 154 -9.60 -6.70 -0.03
C LEU A 154 -10.32 -7.38 -1.22
N ALA A 155 -11.64 -7.55 -1.17
CA ALA A 155 -12.42 -8.12 -2.26
C ALA A 155 -12.33 -7.27 -3.54
N ARG A 156 -12.40 -5.93 -3.40
CA ARG A 156 -12.18 -5.00 -4.52
C ARG A 156 -10.80 -5.15 -5.14
N ALA A 157 -9.77 -5.21 -4.30
CA ALA A 157 -8.40 -5.37 -4.74
C ALA A 157 -8.18 -6.72 -5.45
N LEU A 158 -8.75 -7.80 -4.93
CA LEU A 158 -8.64 -9.13 -5.53
C LEU A 158 -9.41 -9.26 -6.84
N ALA A 159 -10.60 -8.68 -6.95
CA ALA A 159 -11.42 -8.70 -8.17
C ALA A 159 -10.67 -8.12 -9.38
N VAL A 160 -9.73 -7.20 -9.16
CA VAL A 160 -8.85 -6.66 -10.19
C VAL A 160 -7.93 -7.76 -10.77
N ARG A 161 -7.68 -8.86 -10.05
CA ARG A 161 -6.66 -9.89 -10.34
C ARG A 161 -5.30 -9.23 -10.55
N PRO A 162 -4.73 -8.60 -9.50
CA PRO A 162 -3.49 -7.85 -9.61
C PRO A 162 -2.27 -8.76 -9.73
N GLU A 163 -1.21 -8.26 -10.37
CA GLU A 163 0.13 -8.86 -10.30
C GLU A 163 0.88 -8.41 -9.05
N PHE A 164 0.58 -7.17 -8.60
CA PHE A 164 1.18 -6.56 -7.41
C PHE A 164 0.10 -6.02 -6.48
N LEU A 165 0.06 -6.53 -5.26
CA LEU A 165 -0.88 -6.13 -4.21
C LEU A 165 -0.15 -5.38 -3.10
N VAL A 166 -0.53 -4.14 -2.86
CA VAL A 166 0.04 -3.28 -1.82
C VAL A 166 -0.97 -3.13 -0.68
N LEU A 167 -0.54 -3.42 0.55
CA LEU A 167 -1.39 -3.44 1.72
C LEU A 167 -0.79 -2.55 2.81
N ASP A 168 -1.44 -1.43 3.10
CA ASP A 168 -1.01 -0.54 4.17
C ASP A 168 -1.77 -0.86 5.45
N GLU A 169 -1.09 -1.48 6.41
CA GLU A 169 -1.62 -1.94 7.70
C GLU A 169 -2.96 -2.69 7.59
N PRO A 170 -3.04 -3.78 6.79
CA PRO A 170 -4.32 -4.43 6.47
C PRO A 170 -5.03 -5.03 7.67
N THR A 171 -4.32 -5.18 8.79
CA THR A 171 -4.82 -5.80 10.04
C THR A 171 -4.77 -4.86 11.25
N GLY A 172 -4.32 -3.61 11.09
CA GLY A 172 -4.05 -2.69 12.20
C GLY A 172 -5.26 -2.37 13.08
N ASP A 173 -6.41 -2.14 12.45
CA ASP A 173 -7.66 -1.77 13.13
C ASP A 173 -8.62 -2.97 13.30
N LEU A 174 -8.12 -4.20 13.09
CA LEU A 174 -8.92 -5.41 13.17
C LEU A 174 -8.69 -6.12 14.50
N ASP A 175 -9.76 -6.71 15.05
CA ASP A 175 -9.60 -7.65 16.15
C ASP A 175 -8.74 -8.87 15.74
N THR A 176 -8.20 -9.56 16.73
CA THR A 176 -7.30 -10.69 16.53
C THR A 176 -7.94 -11.82 15.71
N SER A 177 -9.25 -12.02 15.83
CA SER A 177 -9.97 -13.09 15.13
C SER A 177 -10.00 -12.82 13.62
N ILE A 178 -10.29 -11.59 13.22
CA ILE A 178 -10.32 -11.18 11.81
C ILE A 178 -8.89 -11.10 11.24
N ALA A 179 -7.93 -10.57 12.00
CA ALA A 179 -6.54 -10.56 11.59
C ALA A 179 -6.01 -11.98 11.30
N ASN A 180 -6.41 -12.96 12.13
CA ASN A 180 -6.08 -14.38 11.94
C ASN A 180 -6.73 -15.01 10.69
N LEU A 181 -7.79 -14.44 10.16
CA LEU A 181 -8.39 -14.86 8.88
C LEU A 181 -7.68 -14.22 7.67
N VAL A 182 -7.33 -12.93 7.78
CA VAL A 182 -6.73 -12.17 6.67
C VAL A 182 -5.32 -12.69 6.32
N MET A 183 -4.47 -12.99 7.31
CA MET A 183 -3.09 -13.39 7.03
C MET A 183 -2.95 -14.74 6.28
N PRO A 184 -3.67 -15.83 6.65
CA PRO A 184 -3.68 -17.04 5.84
C PRO A 184 -4.19 -16.83 4.42
N LEU A 185 -5.18 -15.95 4.24
CA LEU A 185 -5.77 -15.57 2.98
C LEU A 185 -4.74 -14.92 2.06
N LEU A 186 -3.99 -13.93 2.57
CA LEU A 186 -2.92 -13.27 1.83
C LEU A 186 -1.81 -14.24 1.43
N ARG A 187 -1.45 -15.18 2.32
CA ARG A 187 -0.48 -16.23 2.00
C ARG A 187 -0.98 -17.18 0.92
N GLY A 188 -2.28 -17.53 0.94
CA GLY A 188 -2.90 -18.32 -0.11
C GLY A 188 -2.82 -17.62 -1.45
N LEU A 189 -3.18 -16.33 -1.51
CA LEU A 189 -3.09 -15.51 -2.72
C LEU A 189 -1.66 -15.46 -3.29
N ASN A 190 -0.67 -15.28 -2.44
CA ASN A 190 0.73 -15.28 -2.87
C ASN A 190 1.18 -16.65 -3.38
N ARG A 191 0.91 -17.72 -2.63
CA ARG A 191 1.38 -19.07 -2.95
C ARG A 191 0.64 -19.68 -4.16
N ASP A 192 -0.69 -19.56 -4.19
CA ASP A 192 -1.54 -20.30 -5.13
C ASP A 192 -1.78 -19.53 -6.42
N HIS A 193 -1.69 -18.18 -6.38
CA HIS A 193 -1.89 -17.31 -7.54
C HIS A 193 -0.63 -16.52 -7.95
N GLY A 194 0.50 -16.69 -7.26
CA GLY A 194 1.75 -16.03 -7.60
C GLY A 194 1.73 -14.50 -7.48
N ILE A 195 0.75 -13.93 -6.77
CA ILE A 195 0.62 -12.48 -6.60
C ILE A 195 1.78 -11.98 -5.75
N THR A 196 2.49 -10.96 -6.24
CA THR A 196 3.52 -10.26 -5.45
C THR A 196 2.84 -9.39 -4.41
N ILE A 197 3.24 -9.48 -3.14
CA ILE A 197 2.60 -8.74 -2.05
C ILE A 197 3.62 -7.90 -1.30
N LEU A 198 3.33 -6.61 -1.16
CA LEU A 198 3.96 -5.72 -0.20
C LEU A 198 2.95 -5.38 0.90
N MET A 199 3.30 -5.68 2.14
CA MET A 199 2.47 -5.38 3.30
C MET A 199 3.24 -4.52 4.29
N THR A 200 2.67 -3.44 4.76
CA THR A 200 3.20 -2.72 5.92
C THR A 200 2.50 -3.17 7.20
N THR A 201 3.20 -3.19 8.32
CA THR A 201 2.61 -3.51 9.62
C THR A 201 3.40 -2.91 10.78
N ALA A 202 2.70 -2.47 11.82
CA ALA A 202 3.29 -2.16 13.11
C ALA A 202 3.38 -3.39 14.04
N ILE A 203 2.78 -4.52 13.65
CA ILE A 203 2.65 -5.73 14.49
C ILE A 203 3.67 -6.79 14.02
N PRO A 204 4.77 -7.03 14.77
CA PRO A 204 5.84 -7.94 14.34
C PRO A 204 5.37 -9.38 14.05
N ARG A 205 4.38 -9.90 14.82
CA ARG A 205 3.82 -11.24 14.61
C ARG A 205 3.18 -11.43 13.22
N HIS A 206 2.65 -10.37 12.62
CA HIS A 206 2.08 -10.45 11.27
C HIS A 206 3.20 -10.51 10.22
N ALA A 207 4.30 -9.80 10.46
CA ALA A 207 5.47 -9.84 9.59
C ALA A 207 6.20 -11.19 9.67
N SER A 208 6.26 -11.85 10.84
CA SER A 208 6.93 -13.14 10.98
C SER A 208 6.34 -14.26 10.12
N SER A 209 5.14 -14.04 9.58
CA SER A 209 4.49 -14.96 8.64
C SER A 209 4.97 -14.78 7.19
N THR A 210 5.86 -13.82 6.90
CA THR A 210 6.42 -13.57 5.56
C THR A 210 7.90 -13.93 5.53
N LYS A 211 8.40 -14.37 4.35
CA LYS A 211 9.81 -14.78 4.19
C LYS A 211 10.76 -13.58 4.18
N HIS A 212 10.31 -12.44 3.69
CA HIS A 212 11.13 -11.25 3.53
C HIS A 212 10.58 -10.13 4.41
N GLN A 213 11.44 -9.60 5.28
CA GLN A 213 11.07 -8.52 6.20
C GLN A 213 12.05 -7.37 6.06
N VAL A 214 11.51 -6.16 6.01
CA VAL A 214 12.26 -4.91 6.01
C VAL A 214 11.86 -4.12 7.25
N HIS A 215 12.84 -3.80 8.08
CA HIS A 215 12.62 -3.03 9.30
C HIS A 215 12.97 -1.57 9.05
N LEU A 216 11.96 -0.70 9.11
CA LEU A 216 12.20 0.74 9.05
C LEU A 216 12.79 1.23 10.38
N ARG A 217 13.61 2.29 10.29
CA ARG A 217 14.07 3.07 11.45
C ARG A 217 13.19 4.31 11.59
N GLY A 218 13.07 4.82 12.80
CA GLY A 218 12.31 6.04 13.08
C GLY A 218 12.82 7.24 12.26
N PRO A 219 11.99 8.28 12.11
CA PRO A 219 12.37 9.50 11.42
C PRO A 219 13.46 10.24 12.17
N THR A 220 14.27 11.01 11.45
CA THR A 220 15.25 11.93 12.02
C THR A 220 14.79 13.36 11.86
N ILE A 221 14.77 14.14 12.93
CA ILE A 221 14.50 15.58 12.89
C ILE A 221 15.85 16.29 12.73
N VAL A 222 16.01 17.03 11.63
CA VAL A 222 17.19 17.88 11.40
C VAL A 222 16.80 19.32 11.70
N ALA A 223 17.33 19.87 12.79
CA ALA A 223 17.10 21.24 13.19
C ALA A 223 17.59 22.22 12.09
N ARG A 224 16.83 23.27 11.87
CA ARG A 224 17.25 24.36 10.99
C ARG A 224 18.46 25.06 11.62
N PRO A 225 19.57 25.28 10.91
CA PRO A 225 20.66 26.07 11.45
C PRO A 225 20.12 27.47 11.82
N PRO A 226 20.57 28.09 12.92
CA PRO A 226 20.14 29.42 13.29
C PRO A 226 20.39 30.36 12.10
N ARG A 227 19.39 31.18 11.76
CA ARG A 227 19.57 32.24 10.77
C ARG A 227 20.69 33.16 11.29
N VAL A 228 21.85 33.11 10.67
CA VAL A 228 22.84 34.16 10.83
C VAL A 228 22.23 35.41 10.20
N LEU A 229 21.70 36.30 11.03
CA LEU A 229 21.36 37.65 10.58
C LEU A 229 22.68 38.28 10.14
N ALA A 230 22.83 38.52 8.84
CA ALA A 230 23.92 39.37 8.36
C ALA A 230 23.83 40.69 9.12
N ARG A 231 24.86 41.01 9.92
CA ARG A 231 24.97 42.31 10.59
C ARG A 231 24.90 43.35 9.45
N GLY A 232 23.84 44.15 9.48
CA GLY A 232 23.72 45.28 8.58
C GLY A 232 24.97 46.13 8.60
N GLU A 233 25.54 46.40 7.45
CA GLU A 233 26.51 47.45 7.30
C GLU A 233 25.78 48.75 7.64
N ASN A 234 26.22 49.38 8.74
CA ASN A 234 25.85 50.76 9.01
C ASN A 234 26.56 51.68 7.99
N VAL A 235 25.79 52.39 7.24
CA VAL A 235 26.20 53.64 6.60
C VAL A 235 25.53 54.77 7.35
#